data_fb1d420e0e0e436152e46c52245f4381
#
_entry.id   fb1d420e0e0e436152e46c52245f4381
#
_cell.length_a   1.000
_cell.length_b   1.000
_cell.length_c   1.000
_cell.angle_alpha   90.00
_cell.angle_beta   90.00
_cell.angle_gamma   90.00
#
_symmetry.space_group_name_H-M   'P 1'
#
loop_
_entity.id
_entity.type
_entity.pdbx_description
1 polymer ?
#
loop_
_entity_poly.entity_id
_entity_poly.type
_entity_poly.pdbx_seq_one_letter_code
_entity_poly.pdbx_strand_id
1 'polypeptide(L)'
;TSDSVCYNATDVEKSGTNVCDSTEHGNFGVSFDSAHPVRQPHYCLFCGKGQARLSRHLESKHKDEPAMVPYLKAEKKSEKKTELAKLRHTGDHQHNIGVLKSKKGAIVVKRRKRQKSVPVENFVPCPRCLGYFQKGNLYRHKCVNSQEDHSRSLVKTGKVMLECTQEGESDAFKTFLATLSTDQIGCIVKTDDLIRSVASREIKRIGNDTERFGQVRNKARELARLVVTLRNLSNQKSGKLADFIKPESFSLIVTATKLVAGFSEDKCTFATPSLASKLGHSLKLCADILLAQAYESQDDSLLKKTQGYCKLHEVRWHDEVSSHATRTLQMKSLGK
;
A
#
# COMPACT_ATOMS: atom_id res chain seq x y z
N THR A 1 -53.81 38.87 31.01
CA THR A 1 -54.28 37.84 31.92
C THR A 1 -53.46 36.60 31.73
N SER A 2 -52.42 36.45 32.52
CA SER A 2 -52.33 35.59 33.73
C SER A 2 -52.43 34.11 33.33
N ASP A 3 -51.57 33.20 33.64
CA ASP A 3 -50.80 33.01 34.85
C ASP A 3 -49.73 31.97 34.62
N SER A 4 -48.60 32.21 35.26
CA SER A 4 -47.52 31.26 35.56
C SER A 4 -48.01 30.18 36.54
N VAL A 5 -47.54 28.92 36.35
CA VAL A 5 -47.32 28.01 37.49
C VAL A 5 -46.08 27.12 37.21
N CYS A 6 -45.08 27.33 38.05
CA CYS A 6 -44.01 26.38 38.31
C CYS A 6 -44.52 25.22 39.15
N TYR A 7 -44.09 23.98 38.87
CA TYR A 7 -43.93 22.96 39.92
C TYR A 7 -42.69 22.08 39.71
N ASN A 8 -42.06 21.86 40.80
CA ASN A 8 -40.83 21.14 41.05
C ASN A 8 -40.90 19.60 40.86
N ALA A 9 -39.72 19.11 40.63
CA ALA A 9 -39.16 17.79 40.88
C ALA A 9 -39.95 16.83 41.78
N THR A 10 -39.89 15.55 41.41
CA THR A 10 -39.34 14.40 42.19
C THR A 10 -39.55 13.08 41.44
N ASP A 11 -38.48 12.34 41.35
CA ASP A 11 -38.30 10.87 41.51
C ASP A 11 -39.15 9.85 40.76
N VAL A 12 -38.38 8.83 40.38
CA VAL A 12 -38.67 7.37 40.40
C VAL A 12 -38.85 6.76 39.00
N GLU A 13 -37.98 6.00 38.68
CA GLU A 13 -37.67 4.61 38.63
C GLU A 13 -37.04 4.08 37.33
N LYS A 14 -36.06 3.28 37.58
CA LYS A 14 -35.34 2.40 36.69
C LYS A 14 -36.27 1.40 35.99
N SER A 15 -36.16 1.28 34.68
CA SER A 15 -36.30 -0.03 34.05
C SER A 15 -35.27 -0.14 32.96
N GLY A 16 -34.30 -1.03 33.23
CA GLY A 16 -33.20 -1.37 32.32
C GLY A 16 -33.74 -2.16 31.15
N THR A 17 -33.27 -1.80 29.97
CA THR A 17 -33.10 -2.75 28.90
C THR A 17 -31.61 -2.77 28.54
N ASN A 18 -30.92 -3.76 29.07
CA ASN A 18 -29.60 -4.17 28.62
C ASN A 18 -29.68 -4.57 27.16
N VAL A 19 -29.23 -3.73 26.27
CA VAL A 19 -28.76 -4.13 24.95
C VAL A 19 -27.27 -4.38 25.12
N CYS A 20 -26.91 -5.64 25.29
CA CYS A 20 -25.56 -6.14 25.20
C CYS A 20 -25.08 -5.97 23.76
N ASP A 21 -24.43 -4.86 23.47
CA ASP A 21 -23.58 -4.74 22.30
C ASP A 21 -22.17 -5.19 22.73
N SER A 22 -21.99 -6.52 22.79
CA SER A 22 -20.70 -7.16 22.96
C SER A 22 -19.98 -7.21 21.60
N THR A 23 -19.51 -6.07 21.14
CA THR A 23 -18.43 -6.03 20.18
C THR A 23 -17.16 -6.48 20.89
N GLU A 24 -16.87 -7.78 20.82
CA GLU A 24 -15.54 -8.32 21.12
C GLU A 24 -14.53 -7.66 20.18
N HIS A 25 -13.97 -6.55 20.59
CA HIS A 25 -12.76 -5.99 20.03
C HIS A 25 -11.61 -6.91 20.41
N GLY A 26 -11.41 -7.96 19.61
CA GLY A 26 -10.23 -8.82 19.69
C GLY A 26 -8.99 -7.94 19.70
N ASN A 27 -8.19 -8.08 20.76
CA ASN A 27 -7.03 -7.26 21.08
C ASN A 27 -5.99 -7.34 19.93
N PHE A 28 -6.13 -6.44 18.92
CA PHE A 28 -5.18 -6.31 17.82
C PHE A 28 -3.98 -5.52 18.30
N GLY A 29 -2.88 -6.21 18.60
CA GLY A 29 -1.70 -5.55 19.12
C GLY A 29 -0.50 -6.47 19.32
N VAL A 30 0.58 -5.89 19.83
CA VAL A 30 1.68 -6.67 20.39
C VAL A 30 1.28 -6.99 21.82
N SER A 31 0.87 -8.24 22.08
CA SER A 31 0.52 -8.69 23.44
C SER A 31 1.75 -8.66 24.35
N PHE A 32 1.67 -7.86 25.40
CA PHE A 32 2.65 -7.82 26.49
C PHE A 32 1.95 -8.23 27.78
N ASP A 33 1.82 -9.53 28.00
CA ASP A 33 1.38 -10.03 29.31
C ASP A 33 2.43 -9.73 30.37
N SER A 34 2.02 -8.99 31.38
CA SER A 34 2.88 -8.37 32.39
C SER A 34 3.24 -9.29 33.58
N ALA A 35 2.70 -10.49 33.65
CA ALA A 35 2.88 -11.33 34.84
C ALA A 35 4.03 -12.35 34.73
N HIS A 36 4.32 -12.89 33.55
CA HIS A 36 5.48 -13.78 33.31
C HIS A 36 5.99 -13.60 31.87
N PRO A 37 7.31 -13.70 31.62
CA PRO A 37 7.84 -13.65 30.25
C PRO A 37 7.52 -14.96 29.53
N VAL A 38 6.27 -15.16 29.15
CA VAL A 38 5.88 -16.28 28.31
C VAL A 38 6.65 -16.12 27.00
N ARG A 39 7.55 -17.07 26.70
CA ARG A 39 8.22 -17.14 25.40
C ARG A 39 7.15 -17.25 24.34
N GLN A 40 7.01 -16.23 23.51
CA GLN A 40 6.10 -16.32 22.35
C GLN A 40 6.51 -17.52 21.50
N PRO A 41 5.53 -18.32 21.02
CA PRO A 41 5.81 -19.37 20.08
C PRO A 41 6.35 -18.78 18.78
N HIS A 42 7.22 -19.51 18.11
CA HIS A 42 7.61 -19.24 16.72
C HIS A 42 6.76 -20.07 15.79
N TYR A 43 6.40 -19.53 14.64
CA TYR A 43 5.53 -20.22 13.71
C TYR A 43 6.32 -21.03 12.69
N CYS A 44 5.85 -22.24 12.42
CA CYS A 44 6.48 -23.13 11.45
C CYS A 44 6.22 -22.62 10.02
N LEU A 45 7.27 -22.48 9.23
CA LEU A 45 7.20 -22.10 7.83
C LEU A 45 6.31 -23.03 6.98
N PHE A 46 6.29 -24.32 7.29
CA PHE A 46 5.64 -25.34 6.47
C PHE A 46 4.18 -25.59 6.85
N CYS A 47 3.90 -25.67 8.16
CA CYS A 47 2.54 -25.99 8.63
C CYS A 47 1.82 -24.83 9.34
N GLY A 48 2.44 -23.66 9.48
CA GLY A 48 1.85 -22.48 10.11
C GLY A 48 1.59 -22.57 11.61
N LYS A 49 1.86 -23.73 12.26
CA LYS A 49 1.56 -23.94 13.68
C LYS A 49 2.60 -23.27 14.58
N GLY A 50 2.12 -22.60 15.63
CA GLY A 50 2.98 -22.01 16.69
C GLY A 50 3.69 -23.09 17.51
N GLN A 51 5.01 -22.94 17.68
CA GLN A 51 5.87 -23.93 18.36
C GLN A 51 6.77 -23.26 19.41
N ALA A 52 6.73 -23.73 20.64
CA ALA A 52 7.64 -23.29 21.69
C ALA A 52 9.08 -23.76 21.43
N ARG A 53 9.24 -24.93 20.80
CA ARG A 53 10.53 -25.55 20.43
C ARG A 53 10.58 -25.84 18.94
N LEU A 54 10.65 -24.77 18.12
CA LEU A 54 10.56 -24.85 16.66
C LEU A 54 11.63 -25.78 16.04
N SER A 55 12.88 -25.78 16.54
CA SER A 55 13.93 -26.65 15.98
C SER A 55 13.55 -28.14 16.07
N ARG A 56 13.07 -28.60 17.23
CA ARG A 56 12.61 -29.98 17.42
C ARG A 56 11.44 -30.32 16.51
N HIS A 57 10.48 -29.41 16.37
CA HIS A 57 9.34 -29.60 15.47
C HIS A 57 9.78 -29.72 14.00
N LEU A 58 10.68 -28.86 13.53
CA LEU A 58 11.21 -28.91 12.18
C LEU A 58 11.97 -30.22 11.91
N GLU A 59 12.83 -30.65 12.81
CA GLU A 59 13.58 -31.91 12.69
C GLU A 59 12.69 -33.15 12.70
N SER A 60 11.56 -33.12 13.44
CA SER A 60 10.68 -34.28 13.58
C SER A 60 9.59 -34.36 12.51
N LYS A 61 9.14 -33.24 11.96
CA LYS A 61 7.95 -33.19 11.08
C LYS A 61 8.24 -32.69 9.68
N HIS A 62 9.35 -32.00 9.45
CA HIS A 62 9.69 -31.33 8.20
C HIS A 62 11.16 -31.54 7.78
N LYS A 63 11.74 -32.67 8.17
CA LYS A 63 13.14 -32.99 7.91
C LYS A 63 13.44 -33.04 6.39
N ASP A 64 12.50 -33.53 5.61
CA ASP A 64 12.67 -33.80 4.19
C ASP A 64 12.38 -32.57 3.30
N GLU A 65 12.01 -31.45 3.90
CA GLU A 65 11.74 -30.22 3.17
C GLU A 65 13.03 -29.61 2.58
N PRO A 66 13.03 -29.15 1.31
CA PRO A 66 14.23 -28.56 0.68
C PRO A 66 14.83 -27.40 1.46
N ALA A 67 14.01 -26.57 2.10
CA ALA A 67 14.46 -25.44 2.91
C ALA A 67 15.17 -25.85 4.20
N MET A 68 15.07 -27.11 4.63
CA MET A 68 15.77 -27.66 5.79
C MET A 68 17.21 -28.08 5.47
N VAL A 69 17.53 -28.30 4.20
CA VAL A 69 18.85 -28.81 3.78
C VAL A 69 20.02 -27.96 4.31
N PRO A 70 20.01 -26.61 4.22
CA PRO A 70 21.12 -25.81 4.77
C PRO A 70 21.25 -25.96 6.30
N TYR A 71 20.12 -26.04 7.02
CA TYR A 71 20.12 -26.25 8.47
C TYR A 71 20.67 -27.62 8.89
N LEU A 72 20.31 -28.67 8.15
CA LEU A 72 20.76 -30.04 8.42
C LEU A 72 22.22 -30.28 8.07
N LYS A 73 22.72 -29.65 6.99
CA LYS A 73 24.12 -29.72 6.54
C LYS A 73 25.08 -28.83 7.33
N ALA A 74 24.58 -27.91 8.16
CA ALA A 74 25.41 -27.02 8.95
C ALA A 74 26.19 -27.79 10.02
N GLU A 75 27.51 -27.82 9.93
CA GLU A 75 28.39 -28.50 10.89
C GLU A 75 28.67 -27.65 12.12
N LYS A 76 28.86 -26.33 11.93
CA LYS A 76 29.13 -25.41 13.02
C LYS A 76 27.86 -24.96 13.72
N LYS A 77 27.88 -24.93 15.05
CA LYS A 77 26.77 -24.47 15.88
C LYS A 77 26.31 -23.05 15.53
N SER A 78 27.24 -22.18 15.10
CA SER A 78 26.94 -20.81 14.63
C SER A 78 26.13 -20.80 13.35
N GLU A 79 26.51 -21.62 12.37
CA GLU A 79 25.83 -21.77 11.09
C GLU A 79 24.42 -22.35 11.30
N LYS A 80 24.32 -23.44 12.08
CA LYS A 80 23.04 -24.06 12.44
C LYS A 80 22.09 -23.04 13.09
N LYS A 81 22.60 -22.18 13.97
CA LYS A 81 21.84 -21.09 14.60
C LYS A 81 21.37 -20.06 13.58
N THR A 82 22.21 -19.73 12.59
CA THR A 82 21.89 -18.77 11.52
C THR A 82 20.79 -19.31 10.61
N GLU A 83 20.93 -20.56 10.14
CA GLU A 83 19.92 -21.20 9.29
C GLU A 83 18.58 -21.38 10.02
N LEU A 84 18.59 -21.78 11.29
CA LEU A 84 17.38 -21.85 12.11
C LEU A 84 16.74 -20.46 12.27
N ALA A 85 17.52 -19.39 12.37
CA ALA A 85 16.99 -18.04 12.45
C ALA A 85 16.30 -17.59 11.14
N LYS A 86 16.83 -18.00 9.98
CA LYS A 86 16.17 -17.75 8.68
C LYS A 86 14.81 -18.43 8.60
N LEU A 87 14.73 -19.73 8.88
CA LEU A 87 13.49 -20.51 8.91
C LEU A 87 12.46 -19.91 9.87
N ARG A 88 12.91 -19.55 11.08
CA ARG A 88 12.08 -18.92 12.10
C ARG A 88 11.51 -17.57 11.65
N HIS A 89 12.35 -16.71 11.06
CA HIS A 89 11.89 -15.39 10.61
C HIS A 89 10.89 -15.48 9.46
N THR A 90 11.08 -16.45 8.57
CA THR A 90 10.14 -16.67 7.45
C THR A 90 8.78 -17.15 7.93
N GLY A 91 8.74 -18.11 8.85
CA GLY A 91 7.49 -18.58 9.44
C GLY A 91 6.77 -17.51 10.28
N ASP A 92 7.53 -16.79 11.12
CA ASP A 92 6.99 -15.67 11.90
C ASP A 92 6.47 -14.54 10.98
N HIS A 93 7.12 -14.27 9.84
CA HIS A 93 6.68 -13.28 8.87
C HIS A 93 5.36 -13.66 8.21
N GLN A 94 5.18 -14.91 7.78
CA GLN A 94 3.92 -15.42 7.23
C GLN A 94 2.77 -15.29 8.22
N HIS A 95 3.00 -15.68 9.48
CA HIS A 95 2.04 -15.49 10.58
C HIS A 95 1.68 -14.01 10.76
N ASN A 96 2.68 -13.14 10.84
CA ASN A 96 2.47 -11.71 11.05
C ASN A 96 1.68 -11.06 9.92
N ILE A 97 1.90 -11.46 8.65
CA ILE A 97 1.09 -10.99 7.52
C ILE A 97 -0.38 -11.41 7.70
N GLY A 98 -0.63 -12.65 8.11
CA GLY A 98 -1.98 -13.13 8.41
C GLY A 98 -2.67 -12.32 9.50
N VAL A 99 -1.96 -12.04 10.61
CA VAL A 99 -2.45 -11.20 11.72
C VAL A 99 -2.74 -9.78 11.27
N LEU A 100 -1.85 -9.17 10.47
CA LEU A 100 -2.03 -7.82 9.96
C LEU A 100 -3.22 -7.70 8.98
N LYS A 101 -3.44 -8.71 8.13
CA LYS A 101 -4.58 -8.77 7.21
C LYS A 101 -5.90 -8.96 7.96
N SER A 102 -5.95 -9.91 8.91
CA SER A 102 -7.17 -10.24 9.67
C SER A 102 -7.48 -9.23 10.78
N LYS A 103 -6.50 -8.41 11.19
CA LYS A 103 -6.54 -7.55 12.39
C LYS A 103 -6.89 -8.31 13.68
N LYS A 104 -6.62 -9.62 13.71
CA LYS A 104 -6.86 -10.49 14.88
C LYS A 104 -5.57 -11.19 15.29
N GLY A 105 -5.30 -11.25 16.61
CA GLY A 105 -4.14 -11.90 17.19
C GLY A 105 -2.95 -10.98 17.42
N ALA A 106 -1.78 -11.54 17.72
CA ALA A 106 -0.57 -10.81 18.09
C ALA A 106 0.57 -11.12 17.12
N ILE A 107 1.33 -10.08 16.72
CA ILE A 107 2.53 -10.26 15.89
C ILE A 107 3.73 -10.74 16.68
N VAL A 108 4.56 -11.56 16.06
CA VAL A 108 5.84 -12.02 16.62
C VAL A 108 6.93 -10.99 16.28
N VAL A 109 7.56 -10.42 17.32
CA VAL A 109 8.58 -9.37 17.14
C VAL A 109 9.88 -9.74 17.85
N LYS A 110 11.00 -9.24 17.32
CA LYS A 110 12.31 -9.36 17.96
C LYS A 110 12.55 -8.23 18.95
N ARG A 111 13.09 -8.57 20.13
CA ARG A 111 13.45 -7.65 21.22
C ARG A 111 12.26 -6.80 21.70
N ARG A 112 11.56 -7.34 22.66
CA ARG A 112 10.57 -6.59 23.43
C ARG A 112 11.28 -5.67 24.41
N LYS A 113 10.97 -4.38 24.39
CA LYS A 113 11.19 -3.53 25.56
C LYS A 113 10.08 -3.82 26.59
N ARG A 114 10.39 -3.71 27.88
CA ARG A 114 9.42 -3.82 28.99
C ARG A 114 8.37 -2.71 29.03
N GLN A 115 8.16 -1.98 27.96
CA GLN A 115 7.17 -0.89 27.88
C GLN A 115 5.78 -1.44 27.57
N LYS A 116 4.80 -0.99 28.35
CA LYS A 116 3.37 -1.23 28.15
C LYS A 116 2.96 -0.83 26.74
N SER A 117 2.33 -1.73 26.00
CA SER A 117 1.70 -1.61 24.67
C SER A 117 2.37 -0.67 23.68
N VAL A 118 3.08 -1.23 22.69
CA VAL A 118 3.57 -0.49 21.52
C VAL A 118 2.66 -0.81 20.34
N PRO A 119 2.10 0.18 19.66
CA PRO A 119 1.24 -0.03 18.49
C PRO A 119 1.93 -0.90 17.43
N VAL A 120 1.16 -1.77 16.77
CA VAL A 120 1.66 -2.69 15.74
C VAL A 120 2.32 -1.94 14.59
N GLU A 121 1.80 -0.75 14.26
CA GLU A 121 2.31 0.14 13.22
C GLU A 121 3.77 0.60 13.45
N ASN A 122 4.26 0.50 14.68
CA ASN A 122 5.64 0.82 15.00
C ASN A 122 6.64 -0.29 14.68
N PHE A 123 6.17 -1.45 14.23
CA PHE A 123 7.01 -2.56 13.83
C PHE A 123 7.03 -2.73 12.31
N VAL A 124 8.20 -3.08 11.78
CA VAL A 124 8.41 -3.37 10.36
C VAL A 124 9.34 -4.56 10.20
N PRO A 125 9.15 -5.40 9.16
CA PRO A 125 10.09 -6.47 8.86
C PRO A 125 11.38 -5.89 8.28
N CYS A 126 12.50 -6.54 8.59
CA CYS A 126 13.73 -6.33 7.82
C CYS A 126 13.56 -6.96 6.43
N PRO A 127 13.78 -6.22 5.32
CA PRO A 127 13.62 -6.75 3.97
C PRO A 127 14.53 -7.96 3.66
N ARG A 128 15.63 -8.08 4.38
CA ARG A 128 16.64 -9.11 4.14
C ARG A 128 16.39 -10.38 4.94
N CYS A 129 16.03 -10.26 6.22
CA CYS A 129 15.88 -11.43 7.10
C CYS A 129 14.46 -11.67 7.59
N LEU A 130 13.48 -10.84 7.19
CA LEU A 130 12.06 -10.93 7.55
C LEU A 130 11.73 -10.83 9.05
N GLY A 131 12.74 -10.66 9.91
CA GLY A 131 12.52 -10.44 11.35
C GLY A 131 11.89 -9.07 11.59
N TYR A 132 10.90 -9.00 12.50
CA TYR A 132 10.17 -7.76 12.84
C TYR A 132 10.88 -6.98 13.93
N PHE A 133 11.10 -5.71 13.68
CA PHE A 133 11.79 -4.78 14.60
C PHE A 133 10.98 -3.49 14.73
N GLN A 134 11.12 -2.83 15.87
CA GLN A 134 10.63 -1.47 16.02
C GLN A 134 11.35 -0.52 15.04
N LYS A 135 10.59 0.36 14.37
CA LYS A 135 11.10 1.27 13.31
C LYS A 135 12.39 1.99 13.70
N GLY A 136 12.46 2.53 14.93
CA GLY A 136 13.64 3.23 15.45
C GLY A 136 14.85 2.34 15.75
N ASN A 137 14.70 1.00 15.75
CA ASN A 137 15.75 0.05 16.08
C ASN A 137 16.20 -0.80 14.91
N LEU A 138 15.49 -0.74 13.77
CA LEU A 138 15.77 -1.58 12.61
C LEU A 138 17.19 -1.35 12.05
N TYR A 139 17.68 -0.13 12.07
CA TYR A 139 19.02 0.21 11.57
C TYR A 139 20.16 -0.35 12.44
N ARG A 140 19.89 -0.74 13.69
CA ARG A 140 20.89 -1.29 14.64
C ARG A 140 20.93 -2.81 14.66
N HIS A 141 20.03 -3.50 13.96
CA HIS A 141 20.03 -4.96 14.04
C HIS A 141 21.13 -5.57 13.19
N LYS A 142 21.80 -6.58 13.73
CA LYS A 142 22.73 -7.41 12.96
C LYS A 142 21.91 -8.41 12.15
N CYS A 143 21.86 -8.21 10.83
CA CYS A 143 21.07 -9.05 9.93
C CYS A 143 21.77 -10.39 9.68
N VAL A 144 21.03 -11.49 9.76
CA VAL A 144 21.53 -12.84 9.46
C VAL A 144 21.81 -13.06 7.95
N ASN A 145 21.28 -12.18 7.10
CA ASN A 145 21.40 -12.27 5.64
C ASN A 145 22.18 -11.11 5.02
N SER A 146 22.99 -10.34 5.77
CA SER A 146 23.66 -9.19 5.17
C SER A 146 25.17 -9.23 5.27
N GLN A 147 25.76 -8.82 4.18
CA GLN A 147 26.96 -8.03 4.12
C GLN A 147 26.54 -6.55 4.22
N GLU A 148 27.24 -5.80 5.02
CA GLU A 148 27.13 -4.42 5.41
C GLU A 148 26.31 -3.46 4.54
N ASP A 149 25.16 -3.03 5.03
CA ASP A 149 24.58 -1.72 4.67
C ASP A 149 23.47 -1.32 5.67
N HIS A 150 23.77 -0.39 6.54
CA HIS A 150 22.84 0.15 7.54
C HIS A 150 22.07 1.34 6.96
N SER A 151 21.37 1.16 5.84
CA SER A 151 20.71 2.28 5.19
C SER A 151 19.35 2.61 5.82
N ARG A 152 19.06 3.90 5.92
CA ARG A 152 17.71 4.43 6.28
C ARG A 152 16.61 3.90 5.34
N SER A 153 16.99 3.36 4.21
CA SER A 153 16.13 2.69 3.23
C SER A 153 15.43 1.44 3.78
N LEU A 154 16.05 0.69 4.72
CA LEU A 154 15.49 -0.56 5.26
C LEU A 154 14.10 -0.39 5.89
N VAL A 155 13.87 0.72 6.60
CA VAL A 155 12.55 1.00 7.22
C VAL A 155 11.49 1.28 6.15
N LYS A 156 11.85 2.01 5.09
CA LYS A 156 10.96 2.30 3.97
C LYS A 156 10.57 1.01 3.25
N THR A 157 11.56 0.18 2.91
CA THR A 157 11.33 -1.11 2.26
C THR A 157 10.51 -2.07 3.13
N GLY A 158 10.80 -2.13 4.44
CA GLY A 158 10.02 -2.95 5.38
C GLY A 158 8.56 -2.52 5.49
N LYS A 159 8.27 -1.21 5.46
CA LYS A 159 6.90 -0.70 5.41
C LYS A 159 6.18 -1.14 4.13
N VAL A 160 6.85 -1.01 2.99
CA VAL A 160 6.29 -1.41 1.70
C VAL A 160 5.95 -2.90 1.67
N MET A 161 6.78 -3.75 2.27
CA MET A 161 6.49 -5.19 2.38
C MET A 161 5.20 -5.48 3.17
N LEU A 162 4.83 -4.65 4.13
CA LEU A 162 3.57 -4.79 4.88
C LEU A 162 2.35 -4.27 4.12
N GLU A 163 2.52 -3.17 3.38
CA GLU A 163 1.42 -2.44 2.73
C GLU A 163 1.06 -3.01 1.36
N CYS A 164 1.96 -3.76 0.72
CA CYS A 164 1.90 -4.04 -0.71
C CYS A 164 1.88 -5.52 -1.10
N THR A 165 1.74 -6.47 -0.17
CA THR A 165 1.66 -7.89 -0.51
C THR A 165 0.25 -8.28 -0.96
N GLN A 166 -0.08 -8.02 -2.23
CA GLN A 166 -1.17 -8.74 -2.89
C GLN A 166 -0.59 -10.04 -3.47
N GLU A 167 -1.33 -11.13 -3.31
CA GLU A 167 -0.96 -12.42 -3.89
C GLU A 167 -0.93 -12.31 -5.42
N GLY A 168 0.12 -12.85 -6.06
CA GLY A 168 0.27 -12.81 -7.52
C GLY A 168 1.10 -11.67 -8.12
N GLU A 169 1.61 -10.75 -7.31
CA GLU A 169 2.49 -9.68 -7.81
C GLU A 169 3.92 -10.18 -8.09
N SER A 170 4.48 -9.77 -9.25
CA SER A 170 5.85 -10.11 -9.62
C SER A 170 6.88 -9.48 -8.68
N ASP A 171 8.04 -10.12 -8.50
CA ASP A 171 9.11 -9.61 -7.63
C ASP A 171 9.68 -8.28 -8.14
N ALA A 172 9.70 -8.05 -9.45
CA ALA A 172 10.07 -6.76 -10.04
C ALA A 172 9.09 -5.66 -9.59
N PHE A 173 7.79 -5.95 -9.56
CA PHE A 173 6.80 -4.97 -9.10
C PHE A 173 6.90 -4.70 -7.59
N LYS A 174 7.13 -5.72 -6.77
CA LYS A 174 7.41 -5.56 -5.34
C LYS A 174 8.65 -4.69 -5.10
N THR A 175 9.71 -4.92 -5.88
CA THR A 175 10.92 -4.11 -5.84
C THR A 175 10.64 -2.66 -6.23
N PHE A 176 9.86 -2.44 -7.29
CA PHE A 176 9.41 -1.10 -7.69
C PHE A 176 8.64 -0.40 -6.57
N LEU A 177 7.64 -1.06 -5.95
CA LEU A 177 6.87 -0.50 -4.84
C LEU A 177 7.75 -0.11 -3.65
N ALA A 178 8.83 -0.87 -3.40
CA ALA A 178 9.83 -0.55 -2.37
C ALA A 178 10.58 0.76 -2.64
N THR A 179 10.71 1.17 -3.91
CA THR A 179 11.37 2.44 -4.27
C THR A 179 10.51 3.67 -4.07
N LEU A 180 9.20 3.51 -3.86
CA LEU A 180 8.27 4.62 -3.68
C LEU A 180 8.45 5.30 -2.32
N SER A 181 8.42 6.62 -2.31
CA SER A 181 8.41 7.41 -1.08
C SER A 181 7.15 7.15 -0.23
N THR A 182 7.25 7.42 1.06
CA THR A 182 6.13 7.27 2.02
C THR A 182 5.36 8.58 2.23
N ASP A 183 5.43 9.50 1.27
CA ASP A 183 4.64 10.73 1.24
C ASP A 183 3.17 10.42 0.81
N GLN A 184 2.31 11.41 0.93
CA GLN A 184 0.89 11.28 0.57
C GLN A 184 0.72 10.75 -0.87
N ILE A 185 1.51 11.25 -1.81
CA ILE A 185 1.46 10.83 -3.23
C ILE A 185 1.90 9.36 -3.37
N GLY A 186 2.98 8.97 -2.71
CA GLY A 186 3.43 7.57 -2.69
C GLY A 186 2.43 6.62 -2.05
N CYS A 187 1.70 7.06 -1.00
CA CYS A 187 0.61 6.28 -0.42
C CYS A 187 -0.52 6.04 -1.43
N ILE A 188 -0.92 7.06 -2.20
CA ILE A 188 -1.94 6.91 -3.23
C ILE A 188 -1.48 5.92 -4.32
N VAL A 189 -0.23 6.03 -4.80
CA VAL A 189 0.32 5.06 -5.77
C VAL A 189 0.22 3.62 -5.25
N LYS A 190 0.42 3.40 -3.95
CA LYS A 190 0.38 2.07 -3.33
C LYS A 190 -1.02 1.53 -3.09
N THR A 191 -2.04 2.40 -2.95
CA THR A 191 -3.39 2.05 -2.51
C THR A 191 -4.45 2.16 -3.60
N ASP A 192 -4.18 2.90 -4.67
CA ASP A 192 -5.09 3.03 -5.81
C ASP A 192 -4.87 1.88 -6.81
N ASP A 193 -5.87 1.02 -6.97
CA ASP A 193 -5.77 -0.20 -7.75
C ASP A 193 -5.49 0.07 -9.23
N LEU A 194 -6.07 1.13 -9.80
CA LEU A 194 -5.86 1.48 -11.20
C LEU A 194 -4.45 2.01 -11.45
N ILE A 195 -3.93 2.86 -10.56
CA ILE A 195 -2.54 3.35 -10.65
C ILE A 195 -1.55 2.19 -10.47
N ARG A 196 -1.85 1.24 -9.58
CA ARG A 196 -1.07 0.01 -9.41
C ARG A 196 -1.06 -0.84 -10.68
N SER A 197 -2.22 -1.00 -11.32
CA SER A 197 -2.36 -1.74 -12.58
C SER A 197 -1.55 -1.10 -13.71
N VAL A 198 -1.59 0.23 -13.83
CA VAL A 198 -0.73 0.99 -14.78
C VAL A 198 0.75 0.72 -14.49
N ALA A 199 1.17 0.87 -13.24
CA ALA A 199 2.57 0.66 -12.86
C ALA A 199 3.01 -0.80 -13.09
N SER A 200 2.18 -1.78 -12.73
CA SER A 200 2.45 -3.20 -12.94
C SER A 200 2.59 -3.53 -14.44
N ARG A 201 1.70 -3.00 -15.30
CA ARG A 201 1.78 -3.15 -16.76
C ARG A 201 3.08 -2.59 -17.31
N GLU A 202 3.48 -1.39 -16.89
CA GLU A 202 4.73 -0.77 -17.33
C GLU A 202 5.96 -1.55 -16.83
N ILE A 203 5.96 -2.02 -15.59
CA ILE A 203 7.04 -2.86 -15.05
C ILE A 203 7.18 -4.17 -15.83
N LYS A 204 6.05 -4.83 -16.17
CA LYS A 204 6.08 -6.04 -17.03
C LYS A 204 6.72 -5.77 -18.41
N ARG A 205 6.50 -4.58 -18.99
CA ARG A 205 7.09 -4.18 -20.27
C ARG A 205 8.59 -3.90 -20.19
N ILE A 206 9.04 -3.36 -19.07
CA ILE A 206 10.46 -3.01 -18.85
C ILE A 206 11.26 -4.25 -18.37
N GLY A 207 10.59 -5.23 -17.74
CA GLY A 207 11.24 -6.38 -17.13
C GLY A 207 12.06 -5.99 -15.91
N ASN A 208 13.28 -6.53 -15.79
CA ASN A 208 14.15 -6.30 -14.64
C ASN A 208 15.05 -5.05 -14.77
N ASP A 209 14.79 -4.19 -15.74
CA ASP A 209 15.54 -2.94 -15.93
C ASP A 209 15.18 -1.91 -14.85
N THR A 210 15.90 -1.96 -13.74
CA THR A 210 15.68 -1.08 -12.58
C THR A 210 15.99 0.40 -12.87
N GLU A 211 16.80 0.70 -13.89
CA GLU A 211 17.09 2.09 -14.29
C GLU A 211 15.83 2.79 -14.80
N ARG A 212 14.99 2.07 -15.50
CA ARG A 212 13.71 2.59 -16.01
C ARG A 212 12.61 2.70 -14.96
N PHE A 213 12.79 2.15 -13.75
CA PHE A 213 11.82 2.32 -12.65
C PHE A 213 11.53 3.80 -12.33
N GLY A 214 12.49 4.69 -12.60
CA GLY A 214 12.31 6.13 -12.47
C GLY A 214 11.17 6.68 -13.34
N GLN A 215 11.06 6.21 -14.59
CA GLN A 215 10.02 6.63 -15.52
C GLN A 215 8.63 6.16 -15.07
N VAL A 216 8.52 4.90 -14.65
CA VAL A 216 7.27 4.34 -14.13
C VAL A 216 6.85 5.05 -12.84
N ARG A 217 7.81 5.33 -11.95
CA ARG A 217 7.56 6.10 -10.73
C ARG A 217 7.00 7.49 -11.01
N ASN A 218 7.58 8.19 -11.98
CA ASN A 218 7.12 9.53 -12.37
C ASN A 218 5.68 9.46 -12.90
N LYS A 219 5.39 8.55 -13.84
CA LYS A 219 4.03 8.33 -14.38
C LYS A 219 3.01 8.04 -13.28
N ALA A 220 3.31 7.11 -12.38
CA ALA A 220 2.43 6.76 -11.26
C ALA A 220 2.20 7.94 -10.30
N ARG A 221 3.24 8.73 -10.01
CA ARG A 221 3.14 9.92 -9.15
C ARG A 221 2.41 11.07 -9.82
N GLU A 222 2.50 11.22 -11.13
CA GLU A 222 1.73 12.19 -11.92
C GLU A 222 0.22 11.88 -11.83
N LEU A 223 -0.17 10.61 -12.01
CA LEU A 223 -1.56 10.15 -11.81
C LEU A 223 -2.02 10.33 -10.36
N ALA A 224 -1.19 10.04 -9.37
CA ALA A 224 -1.54 10.23 -7.97
C ALA A 224 -1.77 11.71 -7.60
N ARG A 225 -1.00 12.66 -8.17
CA ARG A 225 -1.26 14.10 -8.02
C ARG A 225 -2.60 14.50 -8.64
N LEU A 226 -2.93 13.94 -9.81
CA LEU A 226 -4.24 14.15 -10.43
C LEU A 226 -5.37 13.66 -9.51
N VAL A 227 -5.23 12.48 -8.88
CA VAL A 227 -6.22 11.97 -7.92
C VAL A 227 -6.41 12.92 -6.74
N VAL A 228 -5.34 13.49 -6.18
CA VAL A 228 -5.44 14.50 -5.10
C VAL A 228 -6.28 15.69 -5.56
N THR A 229 -6.00 16.21 -6.76
CA THR A 229 -6.74 17.36 -7.31
C THR A 229 -8.20 17.01 -7.58
N LEU A 230 -8.49 15.83 -8.14
CA LEU A 230 -9.85 15.33 -8.36
C LEU A 230 -10.62 15.21 -7.05
N ARG A 231 -10.02 14.66 -6.00
CA ARG A 231 -10.61 14.57 -4.66
C ARG A 231 -10.97 15.94 -4.08
N ASN A 232 -10.08 16.92 -4.27
CA ASN A 232 -10.31 18.28 -3.78
C ASN A 232 -11.45 18.97 -4.54
N LEU A 233 -11.49 18.83 -5.87
CA LEU A 233 -12.53 19.44 -6.70
C LEU A 233 -13.91 18.80 -6.52
N SER A 234 -13.96 17.47 -6.31
CA SER A 234 -15.21 16.72 -6.15
C SER A 234 -15.69 16.61 -4.71
N ASN A 235 -14.92 17.11 -3.72
CA ASN A 235 -15.13 16.90 -2.29
C ASN A 235 -15.19 15.41 -1.86
N GLN A 236 -14.69 14.50 -2.69
CA GLN A 236 -14.65 13.06 -2.42
C GLN A 236 -13.29 12.65 -1.84
N LYS A 237 -13.12 12.72 -0.53
CA LYS A 237 -11.84 12.46 0.15
C LYS A 237 -11.24 11.07 -0.10
N SER A 238 -12.05 10.06 -0.41
CA SER A 238 -11.63 8.67 -0.60
C SER A 238 -11.75 8.13 -2.03
N GLY A 239 -12.15 8.97 -3.02
CA GLY A 239 -12.32 8.55 -4.42
C GLY A 239 -11.03 7.96 -5.00
N LYS A 240 -11.13 6.82 -5.69
CA LYS A 240 -10.04 6.19 -6.45
C LYS A 240 -10.04 6.73 -7.89
N LEU A 241 -8.93 6.57 -8.61
CA LEU A 241 -8.83 7.04 -10.00
C LEU A 241 -9.91 6.41 -10.89
N ALA A 242 -10.23 5.13 -10.68
CA ALA A 242 -11.26 4.43 -11.43
C ALA A 242 -12.66 5.07 -11.30
N ASP A 243 -12.99 5.65 -10.13
CA ASP A 243 -14.29 6.28 -9.90
C ASP A 243 -14.53 7.51 -10.76
N PHE A 244 -13.46 8.12 -11.27
CA PHE A 244 -13.48 9.30 -12.13
C PHE A 244 -13.43 8.97 -13.63
N ILE A 245 -13.05 7.76 -14.03
CA ILE A 245 -13.02 7.36 -15.47
C ILE A 245 -14.44 7.01 -15.95
N LYS A 246 -15.24 8.05 -16.12
CA LYS A 246 -16.63 7.96 -16.60
C LYS A 246 -17.02 9.26 -17.31
N PRO A 247 -18.02 9.26 -18.20
CA PRO A 247 -18.41 10.42 -18.99
C PRO A 247 -18.77 11.64 -18.14
N GLU A 248 -19.47 11.45 -17.02
CA GLU A 248 -19.92 12.52 -16.15
C GLU A 248 -18.78 13.27 -15.47
N SER A 249 -17.63 12.61 -15.30
CA SER A 249 -16.44 13.19 -14.67
C SER A 249 -15.44 13.74 -15.69
N PHE A 250 -15.70 13.65 -16.99
CA PHE A 250 -14.75 14.07 -18.03
C PHE A 250 -14.31 15.53 -17.88
N SER A 251 -15.26 16.46 -17.74
CA SER A 251 -14.96 17.88 -17.55
C SER A 251 -14.17 18.15 -16.25
N LEU A 252 -14.45 17.37 -15.19
CA LEU A 252 -13.71 17.44 -13.94
C LEU A 252 -12.25 17.01 -14.13
N ILE A 253 -12.02 15.94 -14.92
CA ILE A 253 -10.67 15.45 -15.24
C ILE A 253 -9.89 16.50 -16.07
N VAL A 254 -10.54 17.14 -17.03
CA VAL A 254 -9.94 18.23 -17.82
C VAL A 254 -9.51 19.38 -16.90
N THR A 255 -10.42 19.85 -16.04
CA THR A 255 -10.15 20.92 -15.07
C THR A 255 -9.00 20.53 -14.12
N ALA A 256 -9.02 19.31 -13.57
CA ALA A 256 -7.95 18.82 -12.71
C ALA A 256 -6.60 18.75 -13.44
N THR A 257 -6.59 18.32 -14.70
CA THR A 257 -5.38 18.27 -15.53
C THR A 257 -4.83 19.66 -15.79
N LYS A 258 -5.69 20.61 -16.14
CA LYS A 258 -5.32 22.02 -16.32
C LYS A 258 -4.69 22.60 -15.05
N LEU A 259 -5.28 22.36 -13.88
CA LEU A 259 -4.75 22.81 -12.59
C LEU A 259 -3.38 22.18 -12.28
N VAL A 260 -3.25 20.86 -12.43
CA VAL A 260 -2.00 20.13 -12.13
C VAL A 260 -0.86 20.56 -13.05
N ALA A 261 -1.17 20.85 -14.33
CA ALA A 261 -0.18 21.28 -15.31
C ALA A 261 0.02 22.82 -15.34
N GLY A 262 -0.70 23.57 -14.50
CA GLY A 262 -0.57 25.03 -14.37
C GLY A 262 -1.04 25.75 -15.63
N PHE A 263 -2.29 25.54 -16.03
CA PHE A 263 -2.89 26.25 -17.16
C PHE A 263 -3.24 27.69 -16.77
N SER A 264 -2.86 28.65 -17.62
CA SER A 264 -3.26 30.05 -17.50
C SER A 264 -4.34 30.34 -18.55
N GLU A 265 -5.54 30.68 -18.08
CA GLU A 265 -6.67 31.02 -18.96
C GLU A 265 -6.36 32.28 -19.82
N ASP A 266 -5.75 33.30 -19.21
CA ASP A 266 -5.43 34.59 -19.90
C ASP A 266 -4.49 34.38 -21.09
N LYS A 267 -3.50 33.50 -20.93
CA LYS A 267 -2.48 33.25 -21.97
C LYS A 267 -2.78 32.01 -22.81
N CYS A 268 -3.78 31.22 -22.46
CA CYS A 268 -4.07 29.92 -23.04
C CYS A 268 -2.82 29.03 -23.12
N THR A 269 -1.98 29.01 -22.07
CA THR A 269 -0.70 28.30 -22.03
C THR A 269 -0.55 27.51 -20.74
N PHE A 270 0.26 26.43 -20.80
CA PHE A 270 0.61 25.61 -19.65
C PHE A 270 1.97 25.98 -19.06
N ALA A 271 2.09 26.02 -17.74
CA ALA A 271 3.39 26.10 -17.07
C ALA A 271 4.24 24.85 -17.38
N THR A 272 3.62 23.68 -17.33
CA THR A 272 4.25 22.37 -17.64
C THR A 272 3.49 21.61 -18.74
N PRO A 273 3.62 22.02 -20.03
CA PRO A 273 2.86 21.44 -21.12
C PRO A 273 3.13 19.95 -21.34
N SER A 274 4.37 19.50 -21.10
CA SER A 274 4.72 18.08 -21.18
C SER A 274 3.97 17.22 -20.14
N LEU A 275 3.61 17.78 -18.99
CA LEU A 275 2.81 17.09 -17.98
C LEU A 275 1.36 16.91 -18.44
N ALA A 276 0.77 17.94 -19.05
CA ALA A 276 -0.58 17.87 -19.62
C ALA A 276 -0.67 16.74 -20.68
N SER A 277 0.30 16.69 -21.61
CA SER A 277 0.37 15.64 -22.63
C SER A 277 0.55 14.24 -22.02
N LYS A 278 1.45 14.08 -21.03
CA LYS A 278 1.68 12.80 -20.34
C LYS A 278 0.45 12.31 -19.58
N LEU A 279 -0.29 13.23 -18.94
CA LEU A 279 -1.53 12.88 -18.24
C LEU A 279 -2.59 12.38 -19.22
N GLY A 280 -2.75 13.01 -20.39
CA GLY A 280 -3.66 12.53 -21.44
C GLY A 280 -3.37 11.09 -21.87
N HIS A 281 -2.11 10.79 -22.19
CA HIS A 281 -1.71 9.42 -22.53
C HIS A 281 -1.90 8.43 -21.38
N SER A 282 -1.63 8.85 -20.14
CA SER A 282 -1.78 8.00 -18.96
C SER A 282 -3.26 7.72 -18.64
N LEU A 283 -4.14 8.70 -18.84
CA LEU A 283 -5.58 8.55 -18.67
C LEU A 283 -6.18 7.61 -19.74
N LYS A 284 -5.72 7.71 -21.00
CA LYS A 284 -6.11 6.75 -22.04
C LYS A 284 -5.70 5.33 -21.65
N LEU A 285 -4.45 5.14 -21.19
CA LEU A 285 -3.97 3.85 -20.69
C LEU A 285 -4.80 3.33 -19.50
N CYS A 286 -5.22 4.22 -18.58
CA CYS A 286 -6.12 3.86 -17.49
C CYS A 286 -7.46 3.35 -18.02
N ALA A 287 -8.05 4.04 -18.98
CA ALA A 287 -9.30 3.62 -19.60
C ALA A 287 -9.16 2.28 -20.34
N ASP A 288 -8.06 2.05 -21.07
CA ASP A 288 -7.78 0.76 -21.74
C ASP A 288 -7.69 -0.39 -20.74
N ILE A 289 -7.09 -0.16 -19.57
CA ILE A 289 -7.01 -1.18 -18.51
C ILE A 289 -8.40 -1.48 -17.95
N LEU A 290 -9.22 -0.45 -17.70
CA LEU A 290 -10.59 -0.65 -17.20
C LEU A 290 -11.48 -1.33 -18.24
N LEU A 291 -11.32 -1.03 -19.54
CA LEU A 291 -12.02 -1.75 -20.62
C LEU A 291 -11.65 -3.24 -20.62
N ALA A 292 -10.36 -3.56 -20.53
CA ALA A 292 -9.93 -4.95 -20.47
C ALA A 292 -10.54 -5.66 -19.25
N GLN A 293 -10.51 -5.03 -18.07
CA GLN A 293 -11.13 -5.58 -16.87
C GLN A 293 -12.64 -5.77 -17.01
N ALA A 294 -13.34 -4.81 -17.64
CA ALA A 294 -14.78 -4.90 -17.86
C ALA A 294 -15.14 -6.09 -18.79
N TYR A 295 -14.35 -6.33 -19.85
CA TYR A 295 -14.53 -7.48 -20.72
C TYR A 295 -14.24 -8.80 -20.00
N GLU A 296 -13.15 -8.87 -19.22
CA GLU A 296 -12.77 -10.06 -18.47
C GLU A 296 -13.80 -10.43 -17.38
N SER A 297 -14.36 -9.41 -16.70
CA SER A 297 -15.36 -9.61 -15.65
C SER A 297 -16.81 -9.62 -16.14
N GLN A 298 -17.04 -9.38 -17.44
CA GLN A 298 -18.38 -9.24 -18.05
C GLN A 298 -19.23 -8.15 -17.33
N ASP A 299 -18.60 -7.06 -16.88
CA ASP A 299 -19.28 -5.94 -16.25
C ASP A 299 -19.74 -4.91 -17.27
N ASP A 300 -20.98 -5.05 -17.75
CA ASP A 300 -21.62 -4.14 -18.74
C ASP A 300 -21.69 -2.69 -18.25
N SER A 301 -21.86 -2.47 -16.95
CA SER A 301 -21.95 -1.12 -16.38
C SER A 301 -20.59 -0.41 -16.47
N LEU A 302 -19.52 -1.09 -16.05
CA LEU A 302 -18.16 -0.58 -16.17
C LEU A 302 -17.77 -0.37 -17.64
N LEU A 303 -18.15 -1.34 -18.51
CA LEU A 303 -17.89 -1.29 -19.94
C LEU A 303 -18.49 -0.02 -20.57
N LYS A 304 -19.80 0.21 -20.39
CA LYS A 304 -20.50 1.37 -20.94
C LYS A 304 -19.91 2.71 -20.45
N LYS A 305 -19.62 2.83 -19.15
CA LYS A 305 -19.01 4.03 -18.56
C LYS A 305 -17.65 4.29 -19.15
N THR A 306 -16.81 3.27 -19.25
CA THR A 306 -15.45 3.44 -19.74
C THR A 306 -15.42 3.73 -21.25
N GLN A 307 -16.27 3.07 -22.04
CA GLN A 307 -16.43 3.36 -23.48
C GLN A 307 -16.89 4.81 -23.70
N GLY A 308 -17.86 5.28 -22.93
CA GLY A 308 -18.32 6.67 -22.99
C GLY A 308 -17.21 7.68 -22.68
N TYR A 309 -16.39 7.39 -21.67
CA TYR A 309 -15.21 8.20 -21.35
C TYR A 309 -14.20 8.20 -22.49
N CYS A 310 -13.86 7.03 -23.06
CA CYS A 310 -12.93 6.92 -24.20
C CYS A 310 -13.39 7.78 -25.38
N LYS A 311 -14.67 7.73 -25.72
CA LYS A 311 -15.24 8.52 -26.82
C LYS A 311 -15.14 10.02 -26.55
N LEU A 312 -15.43 10.48 -25.32
CA LEU A 312 -15.24 11.89 -24.97
C LEU A 312 -13.76 12.29 -25.00
N HIS A 313 -12.86 11.43 -24.54
CA HIS A 313 -11.43 11.66 -24.62
C HIS A 313 -10.93 11.80 -26.07
N GLU A 314 -11.41 10.98 -26.98
CA GLU A 314 -11.06 11.06 -28.41
C GLU A 314 -11.55 12.34 -29.07
N VAL A 315 -12.79 12.75 -28.76
CA VAL A 315 -13.44 13.91 -29.41
C VAL A 315 -12.98 15.25 -28.81
N ARG A 316 -12.89 15.33 -27.46
CA ARG A 316 -12.75 16.63 -26.78
C ARG A 316 -11.36 16.90 -26.21
N TRP A 317 -10.58 15.86 -25.87
CA TRP A 317 -9.29 16.04 -25.20
C TRP A 317 -8.29 16.87 -26.00
N HIS A 318 -8.31 16.71 -27.33
CA HIS A 318 -7.44 17.48 -28.23
C HIS A 318 -7.68 18.97 -28.05
N ASP A 319 -8.92 19.38 -28.15
CA ASP A 319 -9.27 20.80 -28.15
C ASP A 319 -9.11 21.43 -26.75
N GLU A 320 -9.43 20.70 -25.72
CA GLU A 320 -9.43 21.23 -24.35
C GLU A 320 -8.04 21.20 -23.67
N VAL A 321 -7.15 20.30 -24.08
CA VAL A 321 -5.85 20.09 -23.43
C VAL A 321 -4.68 20.01 -24.41
N SER A 322 -4.72 19.08 -25.40
CA SER A 322 -3.54 18.77 -26.19
C SER A 322 -3.11 19.90 -27.13
N SER A 323 -4.05 20.60 -27.75
CA SER A 323 -3.79 21.76 -28.64
C SER A 323 -3.04 22.86 -27.89
N HIS A 324 -3.51 23.22 -26.70
CA HIS A 324 -2.86 24.21 -25.83
C HIS A 324 -1.47 23.77 -25.37
N ALA A 325 -1.31 22.49 -25.02
CA ALA A 325 -0.03 21.94 -24.61
C ALA A 325 0.99 21.97 -25.76
N THR A 326 0.58 21.55 -26.96
CA THR A 326 1.43 21.57 -28.16
C THR A 326 1.82 23.00 -28.55
N ARG A 327 0.85 23.91 -28.58
CA ARG A 327 1.12 25.36 -28.85
C ARG A 327 2.13 25.91 -27.84
N THR A 328 1.96 25.61 -26.54
CA THR A 328 2.88 26.10 -25.52
C THR A 328 4.30 25.54 -25.70
N LEU A 329 4.45 24.27 -26.11
CA LEU A 329 5.75 23.66 -26.42
C LEU A 329 6.41 24.35 -27.63
N GLN A 330 5.65 24.60 -28.67
CA GLN A 330 6.14 25.31 -29.89
C GLN A 330 6.62 26.74 -29.54
N MET A 331 5.84 27.49 -28.75
CA MET A 331 6.22 28.84 -28.32
C MET A 331 7.54 28.81 -27.50
N LYS A 332 7.71 27.83 -26.60
CA LYS A 332 8.95 27.66 -25.81
C LYS A 332 10.15 27.25 -26.68
N SER A 333 9.91 26.56 -27.78
CA SER A 333 10.96 26.16 -28.72
C SER A 333 11.43 27.31 -29.60
N LEU A 334 10.51 28.20 -30.02
CA LEU A 334 10.80 29.37 -30.85
C LEU A 334 11.43 30.54 -30.08
N GLY A 335 11.23 30.59 -28.75
CA GLY A 335 11.80 31.63 -27.88
C GLY A 335 13.21 31.30 -27.34
N LYS A 336 13.83 30.19 -27.78
CA LYS A 336 15.23 29.84 -27.55
C LYS A 336 16.06 30.16 -28.79
#